data_60442a71cbdcec61ea86e7c555b56697
#
_entry.id   60442a71cbdcec61ea86e7c555b56697
#
_cell.length_a   1.000
_cell.length_b   1.000
_cell.length_c   1.000
_cell.angle_alpha   90.00
_cell.angle_beta   90.00
_cell.angle_gamma   90.00
#
_symmetry.space_group_name_H-M   'P 1'
#
loop_
_entity.id
_entity.type
_entity.pdbx_description
1 polymer ?
#
loop_
_entity_poly.entity_id
_entity_poly.type
_entity_poly.pdbx_seq_one_letter_code
_entity_poly.pdbx_strand_id
1 'polypeptide(L)'
;MQEFVNSTYEIIVVDNASLDGTQAEISSSFPGIKFIANAKNVGFSAANNQGFIVSTGEFVLLLNPDAKLINADLQKAVQYLGDHSKTIIGPNILNPDLSLQDSVLEIPDFKDVFVEAVFLTYFFTPNMFDTLKKNNYALSGACLMLSRQNYELLGGLDENLFWMDDVDFCYRAKQQGMSIHYFDDWSIVHVIGQSGKKNYNVSISNQLISKLKFFKKHNQPLNYTISVLLIQVHIALRVLVFLPLSPFKSMYRLKFFAYCYSQSLFFKYIFTSKKQTF
;
A
#
# COMPACT_ATOMS: atom_id res chain seq x y z
N MET A 1 -24.48 -2.66 4.28
CA MET A 1 -24.54 -3.08 2.86
C MET A 1 -25.89 -2.83 2.17
N GLN A 2 -26.89 -2.30 2.84
CA GLN A 2 -28.23 -2.08 2.24
C GLN A 2 -28.45 -0.71 1.57
N GLU A 3 -27.45 0.16 1.52
CA GLU A 3 -27.60 1.54 1.01
C GLU A 3 -27.13 1.77 -0.44
N PHE A 4 -26.70 0.71 -1.14
CA PHE A 4 -26.18 0.81 -2.52
C PHE A 4 -27.25 0.44 -3.57
N VAL A 5 -28.48 0.89 -3.38
CA VAL A 5 -29.73 0.31 -3.91
C VAL A 5 -29.95 0.45 -5.43
N ASN A 6 -29.11 1.18 -6.17
CA ASN A 6 -29.37 1.41 -7.61
C ASN A 6 -28.28 0.92 -8.57
N SER A 7 -27.24 0.25 -8.09
CA SER A 7 -26.19 -0.32 -8.94
C SER A 7 -26.06 -1.81 -8.71
N THR A 8 -25.87 -2.58 -9.78
CA THR A 8 -25.50 -4.00 -9.67
C THR A 8 -24.05 -4.08 -9.22
N TYR A 9 -23.76 -4.82 -8.17
CA TYR A 9 -22.39 -5.05 -7.69
C TYR A 9 -22.17 -6.53 -7.35
N GLU A 10 -20.94 -6.94 -7.42
CA GLU A 10 -20.45 -8.21 -6.90
C GLU A 10 -19.41 -7.97 -5.82
N ILE A 11 -19.36 -8.85 -4.83
CA ILE A 11 -18.33 -8.84 -3.79
C ILE A 11 -17.47 -10.08 -3.97
N ILE A 12 -16.15 -9.87 -3.98
CA ILE A 12 -15.15 -10.92 -4.07
C ILE A 12 -14.24 -10.80 -2.86
N VAL A 13 -14.18 -11.85 -2.06
CA VAL A 13 -13.28 -11.92 -0.91
C VAL A 13 -12.16 -12.90 -1.23
N VAL A 14 -10.93 -12.44 -1.08
CA VAL A 14 -9.74 -13.30 -1.22
C VAL A 14 -9.10 -13.47 0.15
N ASP A 15 -9.16 -14.66 0.68
CA ASP A 15 -8.58 -15.00 1.97
C ASP A 15 -7.14 -15.53 1.81
N ASN A 16 -6.22 -14.87 2.46
CA ASN A 16 -4.79 -15.20 2.42
C ASN A 16 -4.37 -16.22 3.50
N ALA A 17 -5.10 -17.34 3.59
CA ALA A 17 -4.88 -18.42 4.55
C ALA A 17 -5.09 -17.97 6.01
N SER A 18 -6.22 -17.32 6.29
CA SER A 18 -6.63 -16.98 7.66
C SER A 18 -6.92 -18.24 8.48
N LEU A 19 -6.56 -18.20 9.77
CA LEU A 19 -6.75 -19.32 10.71
C LEU A 19 -7.83 -19.03 11.77
N ASP A 20 -8.60 -17.96 11.58
CA ASP A 20 -9.56 -17.41 12.55
C ASP A 20 -11.04 -17.78 12.25
N GLY A 21 -11.26 -18.69 11.30
CA GLY A 21 -12.62 -19.08 10.91
C GLY A 21 -13.28 -18.19 9.84
N THR A 22 -12.56 -17.21 9.28
CA THR A 22 -13.07 -16.29 8.25
C THR A 22 -13.80 -17.00 7.11
N GLN A 23 -13.26 -18.11 6.60
CA GLN A 23 -13.87 -18.87 5.51
C GLN A 23 -15.25 -19.40 5.88
N ALA A 24 -15.38 -20.01 7.06
CA ALA A 24 -16.65 -20.58 7.53
C ALA A 24 -17.69 -19.47 7.75
N GLU A 25 -17.29 -18.37 8.35
CA GLU A 25 -18.14 -17.20 8.61
C GLU A 25 -18.67 -16.59 7.31
N ILE A 26 -17.81 -16.31 6.35
CA ILE A 26 -18.21 -15.71 5.06
C ILE A 26 -19.13 -16.65 4.29
N SER A 27 -18.78 -17.94 4.20
CA SER A 27 -19.58 -18.92 3.45
C SER A 27 -20.98 -19.11 4.04
N SER A 28 -21.12 -19.04 5.37
CA SER A 28 -22.42 -19.21 6.04
C SER A 28 -23.26 -17.93 6.04
N SER A 29 -22.63 -16.79 6.27
CA SER A 29 -23.35 -15.51 6.47
C SER A 29 -23.61 -14.77 5.16
N PHE A 30 -22.82 -15.03 4.12
CA PHE A 30 -22.87 -14.30 2.85
C PHE A 30 -22.76 -15.24 1.62
N PRO A 31 -23.75 -16.12 1.37
CA PRO A 31 -23.67 -17.15 0.31
C PRO A 31 -23.58 -16.58 -1.11
N GLY A 32 -23.88 -15.29 -1.31
CA GLY A 32 -23.76 -14.63 -2.62
C GLY A 32 -22.38 -14.04 -2.92
N ILE A 33 -21.42 -14.10 -1.98
CA ILE A 33 -20.08 -13.58 -2.17
C ILE A 33 -19.21 -14.61 -2.91
N LYS A 34 -18.45 -14.17 -3.89
CA LYS A 34 -17.37 -14.99 -4.48
C LYS A 34 -16.21 -15.06 -3.50
N PHE A 35 -15.86 -16.27 -3.05
CA PHE A 35 -14.82 -16.49 -2.07
C PHE A 35 -13.65 -17.28 -2.67
N ILE A 36 -12.42 -16.75 -2.55
CA ILE A 36 -11.17 -17.41 -2.95
C ILE A 36 -10.35 -17.68 -1.71
N ALA A 37 -10.08 -18.95 -1.41
CA ALA A 37 -9.23 -19.36 -0.30
C ALA A 37 -7.82 -19.73 -0.80
N ASN A 38 -6.82 -18.96 -0.43
CA ASN A 38 -5.43 -19.28 -0.71
C ASN A 38 -4.88 -20.28 0.33
N ALA A 39 -4.08 -21.24 -0.12
CA ALA A 39 -3.42 -22.21 0.77
C ALA A 39 -2.27 -21.57 1.60
N LYS A 40 -1.82 -20.38 1.24
CA LYS A 40 -0.78 -19.58 1.91
C LYS A 40 -1.01 -18.10 1.69
N ASN A 41 -0.43 -17.26 2.53
CA ASN A 41 -0.44 -15.82 2.30
C ASN A 41 0.41 -15.47 1.07
N VAL A 42 -0.27 -15.04 -0.01
CA VAL A 42 0.36 -14.64 -1.28
C VAL A 42 0.68 -13.15 -1.35
N GLY A 43 0.28 -12.38 -0.34
CA GLY A 43 0.44 -10.93 -0.28
C GLY A 43 -0.78 -10.16 -0.80
N PHE A 44 -0.80 -8.85 -0.52
CA PHE A 44 -1.90 -7.96 -0.85
C PHE A 44 -2.12 -7.84 -2.36
N SER A 45 -1.06 -7.53 -3.11
CA SER A 45 -1.13 -7.32 -4.56
C SER A 45 -1.64 -8.56 -5.30
N ALA A 46 -1.09 -9.74 -4.97
CA ALA A 46 -1.51 -11.00 -5.60
C ALA A 46 -2.97 -11.35 -5.27
N ALA A 47 -3.41 -11.12 -4.04
CA ALA A 47 -4.80 -11.37 -3.66
C ALA A 47 -5.78 -10.45 -4.41
N ASN A 48 -5.45 -9.14 -4.54
CA ASN A 48 -6.26 -8.22 -5.32
C ASN A 48 -6.30 -8.61 -6.81
N ASN A 49 -5.17 -8.99 -7.39
CA ASN A 49 -5.10 -9.46 -8.77
C ASN A 49 -5.94 -10.73 -8.99
N GLN A 50 -5.92 -11.68 -8.03
CA GLN A 50 -6.78 -12.87 -8.07
C GLN A 50 -8.27 -12.50 -8.04
N GLY A 51 -8.67 -11.58 -7.17
CA GLY A 51 -10.03 -11.06 -7.11
C GLY A 51 -10.44 -10.40 -8.42
N PHE A 52 -9.55 -9.61 -8.99
CA PHE A 52 -9.79 -8.96 -10.28
C PHE A 52 -10.05 -9.96 -11.41
N ILE A 53 -9.26 -11.03 -11.51
CA ILE A 53 -9.38 -12.04 -12.59
C ILE A 53 -10.79 -12.67 -12.63
N VAL A 54 -11.42 -12.89 -11.47
CA VAL A 54 -12.75 -13.50 -11.40
C VAL A 54 -13.90 -12.47 -11.37
N SER A 55 -13.56 -11.19 -11.32
CA SER A 55 -14.55 -10.09 -11.33
C SER A 55 -15.08 -9.86 -12.74
N THR A 56 -16.28 -9.29 -12.86
CA THR A 56 -16.97 -9.00 -14.12
C THR A 56 -17.43 -7.55 -14.24
N GLY A 57 -17.37 -6.78 -13.13
CA GLY A 57 -17.82 -5.40 -13.07
C GLY A 57 -17.03 -4.46 -13.98
N GLU A 58 -17.67 -3.42 -14.50
CA GLU A 58 -17.06 -2.37 -15.33
C GLU A 58 -16.10 -1.50 -14.51
N PHE A 59 -16.39 -1.30 -13.23
CA PHE A 59 -15.55 -0.60 -12.29
C PHE A 59 -15.04 -1.56 -11.21
N VAL A 60 -13.86 -1.32 -10.70
CA VAL A 60 -13.19 -2.11 -9.68
C VAL A 60 -12.96 -1.24 -8.46
N LEU A 61 -13.43 -1.69 -7.32
CA LEU A 61 -13.16 -1.12 -6.01
C LEU A 61 -12.25 -2.07 -5.24
N LEU A 62 -10.99 -1.70 -5.05
CA LEU A 62 -10.09 -2.35 -4.11
C LEU A 62 -10.40 -1.82 -2.71
N LEU A 63 -10.65 -2.71 -1.76
CA LEU A 63 -10.98 -2.33 -0.38
C LEU A 63 -10.30 -3.27 0.60
N ASN A 64 -9.54 -2.71 1.53
CA ASN A 64 -8.90 -3.48 2.59
C ASN A 64 -9.94 -4.14 3.51
N PRO A 65 -9.67 -5.34 4.07
CA PRO A 65 -10.60 -6.03 4.96
C PRO A 65 -10.78 -5.31 6.32
N ASP A 66 -9.86 -4.43 6.71
CA ASP A 66 -9.94 -3.59 7.91
C ASP A 66 -10.45 -2.17 7.62
N ALA A 67 -11.07 -1.97 6.44
CA ALA A 67 -11.75 -0.74 6.04
C ALA A 67 -13.28 -0.92 6.04
N LYS A 68 -13.99 0.12 6.45
CA LYS A 68 -15.45 0.19 6.48
C LYS A 68 -15.93 1.43 5.72
N LEU A 69 -16.79 1.24 4.72
CA LEU A 69 -17.49 2.33 4.05
C LEU A 69 -18.48 2.99 5.02
N ILE A 70 -18.47 4.31 5.14
CA ILE A 70 -19.36 5.05 6.04
C ILE A 70 -20.26 6.06 5.31
N ASN A 71 -19.75 6.84 4.40
CA ASN A 71 -20.49 7.80 3.59
C ASN A 71 -20.10 7.58 2.12
N ALA A 72 -20.44 6.41 1.58
CA ALA A 72 -20.02 6.07 0.23
C ALA A 72 -21.20 6.19 -0.73
N ASP A 73 -21.23 7.27 -1.50
CA ASP A 73 -22.05 7.35 -2.70
C ASP A 73 -21.28 6.72 -3.87
N LEU A 74 -21.35 5.39 -3.97
CA LEU A 74 -20.70 4.66 -5.06
C LEU A 74 -21.28 5.03 -6.43
N GLN A 75 -22.52 5.44 -6.51
CA GLN A 75 -23.13 5.89 -7.76
C GLN A 75 -22.46 7.16 -8.27
N LYS A 76 -22.21 8.12 -7.37
CA LYS A 76 -21.47 9.34 -7.71
C LYS A 76 -20.04 9.05 -8.14
N ALA A 77 -19.36 8.09 -7.47
CA ALA A 77 -18.02 7.67 -7.84
C ALA A 77 -17.99 7.01 -9.24
N VAL A 78 -18.96 6.13 -9.55
CA VAL A 78 -19.10 5.50 -10.86
C VAL A 78 -19.38 6.56 -11.93
N GLN A 79 -20.27 7.49 -11.69
CA GLN A 79 -20.57 8.59 -12.63
C GLN A 79 -19.31 9.42 -12.88
N TYR A 80 -18.59 9.80 -11.83
CA TYR A 80 -17.35 10.55 -11.96
C TYR A 80 -16.31 9.82 -12.83
N LEU A 81 -16.12 8.52 -12.61
CA LEU A 81 -15.20 7.70 -13.41
C LEU A 81 -15.69 7.50 -14.84
N GLY A 82 -16.99 7.47 -15.09
CA GLY A 82 -17.58 7.46 -16.43
C GLY A 82 -17.25 8.73 -17.21
N ASP A 83 -17.36 9.89 -16.56
CA ASP A 83 -17.06 11.19 -17.14
C ASP A 83 -15.53 11.43 -17.27
N HIS A 84 -14.73 10.76 -16.44
CA HIS A 84 -13.25 10.87 -16.38
C HIS A 84 -12.58 9.51 -16.56
N SER A 85 -12.68 8.94 -17.75
CA SER A 85 -12.32 7.55 -18.07
C SER A 85 -10.87 7.16 -17.72
N LYS A 86 -9.92 8.11 -17.70
CA LYS A 86 -8.50 7.88 -17.36
C LYS A 86 -8.19 8.37 -15.94
N THR A 87 -8.93 7.88 -14.95
CA THR A 87 -8.75 8.35 -13.57
C THR A 87 -8.77 7.17 -12.58
N ILE A 88 -7.96 7.28 -11.54
CA ILE A 88 -8.05 6.49 -10.31
C ILE A 88 -8.52 7.43 -9.20
N ILE A 89 -9.51 7.02 -8.43
CA ILE A 89 -10.01 7.77 -7.28
C ILE A 89 -9.77 7.03 -5.97
N GLY A 90 -9.60 7.77 -4.89
CA GLY A 90 -9.57 7.25 -3.53
C GLY A 90 -10.25 8.21 -2.57
N PRO A 91 -10.95 7.71 -1.55
CA PRO A 91 -11.78 8.49 -0.64
C PRO A 91 -11.01 9.21 0.47
N ASN A 92 -11.74 9.98 1.28
CA ASN A 92 -11.32 10.32 2.63
C ASN A 92 -11.12 9.04 3.44
N ILE A 93 -9.94 8.85 4.00
CA ILE A 93 -9.69 7.76 4.94
C ILE A 93 -9.67 8.35 6.35
N LEU A 94 -10.45 7.78 7.25
CA LEU A 94 -10.59 8.21 8.63
C LEU A 94 -10.06 7.14 9.58
N ASN A 95 -9.55 7.60 10.70
CA ASN A 95 -9.24 6.75 11.84
C ASN A 95 -10.55 6.27 12.52
N PRO A 96 -10.50 5.27 13.43
CA PRO A 96 -11.67 4.84 14.18
C PRO A 96 -12.33 5.93 15.03
N ASP A 97 -11.61 6.99 15.40
CA ASP A 97 -12.12 8.17 16.10
C ASP A 97 -12.67 9.25 15.15
N LEU A 98 -12.78 8.93 13.87
CA LEU A 98 -13.22 9.80 12.78
C LEU A 98 -12.29 10.99 12.48
N SER A 99 -11.12 11.06 13.05
CA SER A 99 -10.08 11.99 12.62
C SER A 99 -9.56 11.61 11.24
N LEU A 100 -9.13 12.58 10.45
CA LEU A 100 -8.59 12.34 9.11
C LEU A 100 -7.28 11.55 9.22
N GLN A 101 -7.19 10.46 8.45
CA GLN A 101 -5.99 9.65 8.31
C GLN A 101 -5.19 10.14 7.10
N ASP A 102 -3.88 10.23 7.25
CA ASP A 102 -3.00 10.57 6.14
C ASP A 102 -3.01 9.42 5.11
N SER A 103 -3.68 9.66 3.99
CA SER A 103 -3.94 8.66 2.93
C SER A 103 -3.41 9.06 1.57
N VAL A 104 -2.75 10.22 1.49
CA VAL A 104 -2.09 10.72 0.30
C VAL A 104 -0.59 10.58 0.47
N LEU A 105 -0.01 9.68 -0.30
CA LEU A 105 1.38 9.28 -0.21
C LEU A 105 2.22 10.06 -1.21
N GLU A 106 3.34 10.63 -0.79
CA GLU A 106 4.29 11.26 -1.72
C GLU A 106 5.00 10.18 -2.55
N ILE A 107 5.11 10.39 -3.87
CA ILE A 107 5.94 9.52 -4.72
C ILE A 107 7.39 9.83 -4.38
N PRO A 108 8.17 8.87 -3.83
CA PRO A 108 9.44 9.15 -3.21
C PRO A 108 10.56 9.49 -4.21
N ASP A 109 11.49 10.29 -3.73
CA ASP A 109 12.81 10.44 -4.32
C ASP A 109 13.91 10.14 -3.27
N PHE A 110 15.19 10.35 -3.62
CA PHE A 110 16.28 10.10 -2.67
C PHE A 110 16.28 11.09 -1.48
N LYS A 111 15.65 12.25 -1.61
CA LYS A 111 15.59 13.25 -0.52
C LYS A 111 14.70 12.76 0.60
N ASP A 112 13.59 12.09 0.25
CA ASP A 112 12.70 11.47 1.24
C ASP A 112 13.44 10.37 2.00
N VAL A 113 14.24 9.56 1.27
CA VAL A 113 15.08 8.53 1.90
C VAL A 113 16.13 9.16 2.82
N PHE A 114 16.70 10.31 2.44
CA PHE A 114 17.66 11.05 3.27
C PHE A 114 17.00 11.57 4.56
N VAL A 115 15.88 12.29 4.43
CA VAL A 115 15.13 12.83 5.56
C VAL A 115 14.79 11.73 6.57
N GLU A 116 14.35 10.58 6.08
CA GLU A 116 14.05 9.41 6.90
C GLU A 116 15.31 8.81 7.53
N ALA A 117 16.42 8.70 6.80
CA ALA A 117 17.67 8.12 7.28
C ALA A 117 18.22 8.85 8.49
N VAL A 118 18.16 10.17 8.49
CA VAL A 118 18.74 11.05 9.53
C VAL A 118 17.74 11.51 10.60
N PHE A 119 16.60 10.84 10.74
CA PHE A 119 15.54 11.15 11.74
C PHE A 119 14.87 12.53 11.58
N LEU A 120 14.91 13.11 10.40
CA LEU A 120 14.35 14.44 10.16
C LEU A 120 12.88 14.42 9.69
N THR A 121 12.26 13.26 9.58
CA THR A 121 10.86 13.11 9.12
C THR A 121 9.89 13.99 9.92
N TYR A 122 10.08 14.11 11.25
CA TYR A 122 9.23 14.94 12.09
C TYR A 122 9.19 16.42 11.63
N PHE A 123 10.27 16.93 11.05
CA PHE A 123 10.39 18.34 10.63
C PHE A 123 10.04 18.57 9.16
N PHE A 124 10.17 17.54 8.31
CA PHE A 124 10.14 17.70 6.86
C PHE A 124 9.07 16.86 6.16
N THR A 125 8.31 16.02 6.88
CA THR A 125 7.18 15.31 6.26
C THR A 125 6.05 16.32 5.99
N PRO A 126 5.68 16.54 4.72
CA PRO A 126 4.57 17.41 4.39
C PRO A 126 3.26 16.79 4.90
N ASN A 127 2.30 17.64 5.22
CA ASN A 127 0.95 17.14 5.48
C ASN A 127 0.26 16.75 4.15
N MET A 128 -0.83 15.99 4.27
CA MET A 128 -1.58 15.48 3.12
C MET A 128 -2.00 16.58 2.14
N PHE A 129 -2.45 17.74 2.62
CA PHE A 129 -2.91 18.83 1.77
C PHE A 129 -1.77 19.51 1.01
N ASP A 130 -0.57 19.59 1.60
CA ASP A 130 0.60 20.11 0.90
C ASP A 130 1.09 19.12 -0.17
N THR A 131 0.97 17.82 0.08
CA THR A 131 1.27 16.77 -0.90
C THR A 131 0.30 16.82 -2.08
N LEU A 132 -0.99 17.01 -1.84
CA LEU A 132 -2.00 17.19 -2.90
C LEU A 132 -1.67 18.38 -3.82
N LYS A 133 -1.26 19.52 -3.26
CA LYS A 133 -0.88 20.72 -4.03
C LYS A 133 0.30 20.48 -4.97
N LYS A 134 1.23 19.62 -4.59
CA LYS A 134 2.41 19.31 -5.42
C LYS A 134 2.07 18.44 -6.64
N ASN A 135 0.89 17.83 -6.69
CA ASN A 135 0.44 16.91 -7.75
C ASN A 135 1.41 15.73 -8.02
N ASN A 136 2.30 15.44 -7.07
CA ASN A 136 3.23 14.31 -7.13
C ASN A 136 2.93 13.30 -6.02
N TYR A 137 1.72 12.73 -6.07
CA TYR A 137 1.22 11.85 -5.03
C TYR A 137 0.62 10.56 -5.58
N ALA A 138 0.50 9.61 -4.72
CA ALA A 138 -0.28 8.39 -4.85
C ALA A 138 -1.38 8.38 -3.78
N LEU A 139 -2.40 7.56 -3.97
CA LEU A 139 -3.45 7.31 -2.99
C LEU A 139 -3.21 5.96 -2.32
N SER A 140 -3.56 5.88 -1.05
CA SER A 140 -3.42 4.65 -0.27
C SER A 140 -4.24 3.50 -0.86
N GLY A 141 -3.62 2.34 -0.96
CA GLY A 141 -4.24 1.09 -1.39
C GLY A 141 -5.34 0.57 -0.46
N ALA A 142 -5.58 1.23 0.69
CA ALA A 142 -6.67 0.87 1.58
C ALA A 142 -8.04 0.98 0.90
N CYS A 143 -8.19 1.92 -0.06
CA CYS A 143 -9.38 2.02 -0.90
C CYS A 143 -9.04 2.77 -2.20
N LEU A 144 -9.16 2.08 -3.34
CA LEU A 144 -8.96 2.66 -4.67
C LEU A 144 -10.08 2.20 -5.59
N MET A 145 -10.58 3.12 -6.43
CA MET A 145 -11.58 2.79 -7.44
C MET A 145 -11.17 3.31 -8.81
N LEU A 146 -11.38 2.49 -9.85
CA LEU A 146 -11.08 2.81 -11.24
C LEU A 146 -11.89 1.92 -12.18
N SER A 147 -11.85 2.21 -13.49
CA SER A 147 -12.45 1.33 -14.47
C SER A 147 -11.64 0.03 -14.62
N ARG A 148 -12.32 -1.07 -14.97
CA ARG A 148 -11.70 -2.35 -15.34
C ARG A 148 -10.62 -2.16 -16.40
N GLN A 149 -10.95 -1.39 -17.44
CA GLN A 149 -10.02 -1.13 -18.55
C GLN A 149 -8.70 -0.50 -18.06
N ASN A 150 -8.77 0.43 -17.10
CA ASN A 150 -7.56 1.04 -16.53
C ASN A 150 -6.76 0.05 -15.68
N TYR A 151 -7.43 -0.82 -14.90
CA TYR A 151 -6.75 -1.86 -14.14
C TYR A 151 -6.01 -2.85 -15.04
N GLU A 152 -6.66 -3.28 -16.14
CA GLU A 152 -6.07 -4.16 -17.15
C GLU A 152 -4.90 -3.49 -17.87
N LEU A 153 -5.05 -2.22 -18.30
CA LEU A 153 -3.99 -1.46 -18.97
C LEU A 153 -2.76 -1.30 -18.09
N LEU A 154 -2.95 -1.17 -16.78
CA LEU A 154 -1.85 -1.10 -15.79
C LEU A 154 -1.25 -2.48 -15.48
N GLY A 155 -1.89 -3.58 -15.88
CA GLY A 155 -1.44 -4.93 -15.57
C GLY A 155 -1.61 -5.32 -14.10
N GLY A 156 -2.55 -4.69 -13.38
CA GLY A 156 -2.79 -4.94 -11.97
C GLY A 156 -1.73 -4.36 -11.03
N LEU A 157 -1.78 -4.78 -9.75
CA LEU A 157 -0.79 -4.44 -8.73
C LEU A 157 0.48 -5.28 -8.91
N ASP A 158 1.66 -4.74 -8.57
CA ASP A 158 2.93 -5.47 -8.69
C ASP A 158 3.14 -6.40 -7.49
N GLU A 159 3.09 -7.70 -7.73
CA GLU A 159 3.22 -8.75 -6.72
C GLU A 159 4.63 -8.87 -6.12
N ASN A 160 5.63 -8.23 -6.73
CA ASN A 160 7.01 -8.19 -6.23
C ASN A 160 7.26 -7.07 -5.21
N LEU A 161 6.29 -6.16 -5.05
CA LEU A 161 6.31 -5.10 -4.07
C LEU A 161 5.43 -5.49 -2.88
N PHE A 162 5.99 -5.51 -1.68
CA PHE A 162 5.22 -5.75 -0.44
C PHE A 162 4.77 -4.44 0.21
N TRP A 163 5.51 -3.39 0.03
CA TRP A 163 5.19 -2.00 0.34
C TRP A 163 5.38 -1.18 -0.93
N MET A 164 4.69 -0.08 -1.04
CA MET A 164 4.70 0.81 -2.22
C MET A 164 4.02 0.21 -3.46
N ASP A 165 3.24 -0.82 -3.32
CA ASP A 165 2.43 -1.39 -4.39
C ASP A 165 1.35 -0.40 -4.87
N ASP A 166 0.73 0.35 -3.96
CA ASP A 166 -0.17 1.46 -4.24
C ASP A 166 0.54 2.69 -4.86
N VAL A 167 1.72 3.04 -4.34
CA VAL A 167 2.56 4.10 -4.91
C VAL A 167 3.01 3.73 -6.32
N ASP A 168 3.46 2.50 -6.53
CA ASP A 168 3.84 1.97 -7.84
C ASP A 168 2.66 2.00 -8.82
N PHE A 169 1.48 1.58 -8.35
CA PHE A 169 0.27 1.55 -9.17
C PHE A 169 -0.12 2.95 -9.64
N CYS A 170 -0.19 3.91 -8.73
CA CYS A 170 -0.46 5.29 -9.03
C CYS A 170 0.63 5.93 -9.91
N TYR A 171 1.90 5.59 -9.68
CA TYR A 171 3.01 6.07 -10.50
C TYR A 171 2.89 5.57 -11.94
N ARG A 172 2.63 4.26 -12.14
CA ARG A 172 2.40 3.70 -13.49
C ARG A 172 1.19 4.32 -14.18
N ALA A 173 0.11 4.59 -13.44
CA ALA A 173 -1.06 5.28 -13.95
C ALA A 173 -0.70 6.69 -14.50
N LYS A 174 0.06 7.46 -13.73
CA LYS A 174 0.55 8.77 -14.18
C LYS A 174 1.43 8.68 -15.42
N GLN A 175 2.30 7.67 -15.51
CA GLN A 175 3.13 7.45 -16.70
C GLN A 175 2.29 7.11 -17.96
N GLN A 176 1.09 6.56 -17.78
CA GLN A 176 0.11 6.29 -18.85
C GLN A 176 -0.83 7.48 -19.11
N GLY A 177 -0.55 8.64 -18.51
CA GLY A 177 -1.37 9.86 -18.66
C GLY A 177 -2.71 9.78 -17.94
N MET A 178 -2.84 8.95 -16.91
CA MET A 178 -4.02 8.90 -16.06
C MET A 178 -3.92 9.95 -14.94
N SER A 179 -5.05 10.46 -14.50
CA SER A 179 -5.18 11.30 -13.32
C SER A 179 -5.33 10.45 -12.06
N ILE A 180 -4.74 10.95 -10.98
CA ILE A 180 -4.97 10.42 -9.63
C ILE A 180 -5.76 11.50 -8.89
N HIS A 181 -6.96 11.15 -8.44
CA HIS A 181 -7.89 12.13 -7.86
C HIS A 181 -8.32 11.74 -6.45
N TYR A 182 -8.04 12.62 -5.50
CA TYR A 182 -8.53 12.51 -4.13
C TYR A 182 -10.00 12.92 -4.12
N PHE A 183 -10.89 11.92 -4.00
CA PHE A 183 -12.33 12.06 -4.13
C PHE A 183 -12.96 12.15 -2.75
N ASP A 184 -13.13 13.36 -2.25
CA ASP A 184 -13.55 13.65 -0.87
C ASP A 184 -15.08 13.58 -0.63
N ASP A 185 -15.86 13.26 -1.68
CA ASP A 185 -17.30 13.07 -1.59
C ASP A 185 -17.73 11.80 -0.80
N TRP A 186 -16.81 10.89 -0.55
CA TRP A 186 -17.07 9.70 0.25
C TRP A 186 -15.96 9.44 1.25
N SER A 187 -16.25 8.61 2.27
CA SER A 187 -15.30 8.32 3.34
C SER A 187 -15.35 6.85 3.75
N ILE A 188 -14.19 6.37 4.18
CA ILE A 188 -14.04 5.07 4.83
C ILE A 188 -13.41 5.25 6.20
N VAL A 189 -13.71 4.35 7.13
CA VAL A 189 -12.91 4.18 8.36
C VAL A 189 -11.94 3.03 8.14
N HIS A 190 -10.66 3.25 8.41
CA HIS A 190 -9.61 2.24 8.24
C HIS A 190 -8.83 2.05 9.53
N VAL A 191 -8.70 0.80 10.00
CA VAL A 191 -7.99 0.46 11.23
C VAL A 191 -6.55 0.09 10.92
N ILE A 192 -5.66 1.10 10.94
CA ILE A 192 -4.25 0.93 10.55
C ILE A 192 -3.56 -0.21 11.31
N GLY A 193 -2.80 -1.01 10.57
CA GLY A 193 -1.70 -1.80 11.11
C GLY A 193 -2.08 -3.12 11.78
N GLN A 194 -3.26 -3.65 11.52
CA GLN A 194 -3.64 -4.97 12.02
C GLN A 194 -2.68 -6.06 11.51
N SER A 195 -2.32 -6.01 10.23
CA SER A 195 -1.39 -6.97 9.61
C SER A 195 0.08 -6.73 9.97
N GLY A 196 0.51 -5.46 10.11
CA GLY A 196 1.90 -5.08 10.36
C GLY A 196 2.38 -5.32 11.80
N LYS A 197 1.48 -5.26 12.79
CA LYS A 197 1.82 -5.43 14.21
C LYS A 197 2.37 -6.81 14.53
N LYS A 198 1.94 -7.85 13.83
CA LYS A 198 2.36 -9.25 14.07
C LYS A 198 3.76 -9.56 13.51
N ASN A 199 4.24 -8.80 12.50
CA ASN A 199 5.49 -9.07 11.78
C ASN A 199 6.35 -7.81 11.61
N TYR A 200 6.64 -7.13 12.71
CA TYR A 200 7.33 -5.84 12.73
C TYR A 200 8.67 -5.83 11.97
N ASN A 201 9.48 -6.91 12.13
CA ASN A 201 10.78 -7.05 11.44
C ASN A 201 10.63 -7.07 9.91
N VAL A 202 9.65 -7.84 9.43
CA VAL A 202 9.35 -7.97 8.00
C VAL A 202 8.81 -6.66 7.44
N SER A 203 7.98 -5.98 8.20
CA SER A 203 7.38 -4.69 7.82
C SER A 203 8.46 -3.63 7.56
N ILE A 204 9.37 -3.37 8.54
CA ILE A 204 10.45 -2.39 8.38
C ILE A 204 11.36 -2.74 7.22
N SER A 205 11.77 -4.02 7.11
CA SER A 205 12.69 -4.45 6.07
C SER A 205 12.10 -4.27 4.68
N ASN A 206 10.82 -4.60 4.52
CA ASN A 206 10.12 -4.46 3.25
C ASN A 206 9.93 -2.99 2.86
N GLN A 207 9.64 -2.10 3.82
CA GLN A 207 9.58 -0.65 3.55
C GLN A 207 10.88 -0.14 2.91
N LEU A 208 12.03 -0.49 3.50
CA LEU A 208 13.34 -0.03 3.02
C LEU A 208 13.68 -0.62 1.64
N ILE A 209 13.46 -1.93 1.46
CA ILE A 209 13.81 -2.63 0.24
C ILE A 209 12.86 -2.29 -0.91
N SER A 210 11.58 -2.07 -0.64
CA SER A 210 10.60 -1.70 -1.67
C SER A 210 10.90 -0.36 -2.32
N LYS A 211 11.47 0.60 -1.59
CA LYS A 211 11.97 1.85 -2.19
C LYS A 211 13.06 1.59 -3.25
N LEU A 212 14.01 0.70 -2.95
CA LEU A 212 15.04 0.34 -3.91
C LEU A 212 14.48 -0.41 -5.11
N LYS A 213 13.53 -1.33 -4.88
CA LYS A 213 12.84 -2.04 -5.96
C LYS A 213 12.08 -1.06 -6.87
N PHE A 214 11.39 -0.09 -6.27
CA PHE A 214 10.67 0.95 -7.00
C PHE A 214 11.60 1.77 -7.89
N PHE A 215 12.70 2.32 -7.35
CA PHE A 215 13.66 3.10 -8.13
C PHE A 215 14.31 2.28 -9.25
N LYS A 216 14.64 1.01 -8.98
CA LYS A 216 15.20 0.11 -9.98
C LYS A 216 14.19 -0.18 -11.10
N LYS A 217 12.95 -0.51 -10.74
CA LYS A 217 11.86 -0.80 -11.68
C LYS A 217 11.59 0.36 -12.64
N HIS A 218 11.61 1.58 -12.11
CA HIS A 218 11.27 2.79 -12.86
C HIS A 218 12.47 3.49 -13.48
N ASN A 219 13.60 2.79 -13.67
CA ASN A 219 14.82 3.31 -14.29
C ASN A 219 15.28 4.65 -13.68
N GLN A 220 15.30 4.72 -12.35
CA GLN A 220 15.75 5.89 -11.59
C GLN A 220 17.15 5.63 -10.97
N PRO A 221 18.23 5.54 -11.79
CA PRO A 221 19.54 5.06 -11.32
C PRO A 221 20.16 5.99 -10.26
N LEU A 222 19.94 7.30 -10.35
CA LEU A 222 20.42 8.25 -9.35
C LEU A 222 19.73 8.02 -8.00
N ASN A 223 18.39 7.98 -8.00
CA ASN A 223 17.61 7.70 -6.80
C ASN A 223 17.98 6.34 -6.19
N TYR A 224 18.14 5.31 -7.02
CA TYR A 224 18.56 3.98 -6.59
C TYR A 224 19.93 4.01 -5.91
N THR A 225 20.96 4.55 -6.58
CA THR A 225 22.34 4.53 -6.09
C THR A 225 22.51 5.30 -4.79
N ILE A 226 21.95 6.51 -4.72
CA ILE A 226 21.98 7.32 -3.51
C ILE A 226 21.21 6.64 -2.38
N SER A 227 20.02 6.09 -2.67
CA SER A 227 19.20 5.41 -1.65
C SER A 227 19.84 4.13 -1.12
N VAL A 228 20.64 3.40 -1.91
CA VAL A 228 21.43 2.28 -1.40
C VAL A 228 22.34 2.71 -0.26
N LEU A 229 23.05 3.84 -0.42
CA LEU A 229 23.92 4.39 0.63
C LEU A 229 23.11 4.93 1.82
N LEU A 230 22.06 5.68 1.54
CA LEU A 230 21.21 6.27 2.58
C LEU A 230 20.50 5.22 3.44
N ILE A 231 20.04 4.12 2.85
CA ILE A 231 19.42 3.01 3.61
C ILE A 231 20.45 2.32 4.50
N GLN A 232 21.71 2.19 4.07
CA GLN A 232 22.78 1.70 4.95
C GLN A 232 23.01 2.64 6.13
N VAL A 233 23.06 3.95 5.91
CA VAL A 233 23.14 4.95 6.99
C VAL A 233 21.92 4.85 7.91
N HIS A 234 20.73 4.74 7.33
CA HIS A 234 19.46 4.56 8.07
C HIS A 234 19.52 3.37 9.04
N ILE A 235 19.91 2.20 8.54
CA ILE A 235 19.99 0.98 9.36
C ILE A 235 21.08 1.13 10.42
N ALA A 236 22.28 1.61 10.05
CA ALA A 236 23.40 1.76 10.97
C ALA A 236 23.07 2.72 12.13
N LEU A 237 22.52 3.89 11.85
CA LEU A 237 22.12 4.87 12.87
C LEU A 237 21.08 4.29 13.82
N ARG A 238 20.11 3.53 13.34
CA ARG A 238 19.08 2.93 14.19
C ARG A 238 19.60 1.77 15.03
N VAL A 239 20.51 0.96 14.49
CA VAL A 239 21.21 -0.06 15.26
C VAL A 239 22.01 0.60 16.39
N LEU A 240 22.78 1.67 16.10
CA LEU A 240 23.56 2.41 17.09
C LEU A 240 22.68 3.04 18.18
N VAL A 241 21.52 3.57 17.83
CA VAL A 241 20.58 4.18 18.79
C VAL A 241 19.88 3.11 19.63
N PHE A 242 19.38 2.02 19.00
CA PHE A 242 18.59 1.04 19.73
C PHE A 242 19.40 -0.01 20.46
N LEU A 243 20.66 -0.24 20.12
CA LEU A 243 21.55 -1.18 20.82
C LEU A 243 21.66 -0.83 22.33
N PRO A 244 22.10 0.38 22.73
CA PRO A 244 22.21 0.74 24.14
C PRO A 244 20.85 0.87 24.84
N LEU A 245 19.78 1.13 24.12
CA LEU A 245 18.43 1.27 24.68
C LEU A 245 17.70 -0.09 24.82
N SER A 246 18.17 -1.11 24.12
CA SER A 246 17.50 -2.41 24.06
C SER A 246 17.31 -3.13 25.39
N PRO A 247 18.18 -2.97 26.45
CA PRO A 247 17.96 -3.56 27.73
C PRO A 247 16.81 -2.92 28.53
N PHE A 248 16.49 -1.65 28.27
CA PHE A 248 15.58 -0.86 29.12
C PHE A 248 14.09 -1.04 28.77
N LYS A 249 13.75 -1.26 27.49
CA LYS A 249 12.36 -1.44 27.03
C LYS A 249 12.25 -2.51 25.95
N SER A 250 11.23 -3.35 26.06
CA SER A 250 10.94 -4.41 25.06
C SER A 250 10.78 -3.86 23.65
N MET A 251 10.16 -2.67 23.51
CA MET A 251 10.00 -2.00 22.21
C MET A 251 11.35 -1.63 21.56
N TYR A 252 12.33 -1.15 22.34
CA TYR A 252 13.65 -0.82 21.79
C TYR A 252 14.42 -2.09 21.37
N ARG A 253 14.27 -3.17 22.14
CA ARG A 253 14.83 -4.48 21.79
C ARG A 253 14.22 -5.01 20.49
N LEU A 254 12.90 -4.89 20.33
CA LEU A 254 12.22 -5.26 19.09
C LEU A 254 12.73 -4.45 17.89
N LYS A 255 12.86 -3.14 18.03
CA LYS A 255 13.41 -2.26 16.99
C LYS A 255 14.86 -2.62 16.65
N PHE A 256 15.70 -2.87 17.64
CA PHE A 256 17.08 -3.28 17.42
C PHE A 256 17.16 -4.55 16.53
N PHE A 257 16.44 -5.61 16.92
CA PHE A 257 16.42 -6.85 16.13
C PHE A 257 15.81 -6.66 14.74
N ALA A 258 14.80 -5.81 14.61
CA ALA A 258 14.21 -5.50 13.32
C ALA A 258 15.24 -4.84 12.36
N TYR A 259 16.07 -3.92 12.83
CA TYR A 259 17.09 -3.31 11.99
C TYR A 259 18.28 -4.25 11.72
N CYS A 260 18.66 -5.13 12.65
CA CYS A 260 19.61 -6.20 12.38
C CYS A 260 19.08 -7.15 11.28
N TYR A 261 17.83 -7.52 11.34
CA TYR A 261 17.17 -8.32 10.31
C TYR A 261 17.11 -7.59 8.96
N SER A 262 16.79 -6.30 8.98
CA SER A 262 16.78 -5.44 7.78
C SER A 262 18.16 -5.39 7.12
N GLN A 263 19.25 -5.36 7.91
CA GLN A 263 20.62 -5.39 7.40
C GLN A 263 20.90 -6.68 6.62
N SER A 264 20.47 -7.82 7.16
CA SER A 264 20.64 -9.13 6.50
C SER A 264 19.88 -9.18 5.17
N LEU A 265 18.62 -8.75 5.16
CA LEU A 265 17.80 -8.72 3.94
C LEU A 265 18.30 -7.71 2.91
N PHE A 266 18.80 -6.57 3.34
CA PHE A 266 19.41 -5.58 2.45
C PHE A 266 20.62 -6.17 1.71
N PHE A 267 21.54 -6.80 2.40
CA PHE A 267 22.68 -7.46 1.75
C PHE A 267 22.24 -8.57 0.80
N LYS A 268 21.29 -9.41 1.23
CA LYS A 268 20.72 -10.43 0.35
C LYS A 268 20.17 -9.81 -0.93
N TYR A 269 19.38 -8.73 -0.83
CA TYR A 269 18.83 -8.02 -1.99
C TYR A 269 19.93 -7.50 -2.92
N ILE A 270 20.92 -6.77 -2.39
CA ILE A 270 22.00 -6.17 -3.20
C ILE A 270 22.83 -7.24 -3.93
N PHE A 271 23.21 -8.31 -3.24
CA PHE A 271 24.04 -9.35 -3.84
C PHE A 271 23.27 -10.27 -4.79
N THR A 272 21.98 -10.53 -4.56
CA THR A 272 21.16 -11.34 -5.48
C THR A 272 20.77 -10.53 -6.72
N SER A 273 20.50 -9.25 -6.55
CA SER A 273 20.15 -8.33 -7.65
C SER A 273 21.32 -8.15 -8.66
N LYS A 274 22.58 -8.29 -8.23
CA LYS A 274 23.75 -8.25 -9.11
C LYS A 274 23.90 -9.51 -9.99
N LYS A 275 23.36 -10.66 -9.58
CA LYS A 275 23.42 -11.90 -10.37
C LYS A 275 22.43 -11.95 -11.54
N GLN A 276 21.45 -11.06 -11.59
CA GLN A 276 20.44 -10.99 -12.66
C GLN A 276 20.78 -9.99 -13.78
N THR A 277 21.94 -9.34 -13.70
CA THR A 277 22.38 -8.31 -14.67
C THR A 277 23.53 -8.78 -15.60
N PHE A 278 23.77 -10.10 -15.70
CA PHE A 278 24.72 -10.69 -16.65
C PHE A 278 24.05 -11.76 -17.49
#